data_b9b79a30efa61f4d0b203eb34b51a20c
#
_entry.id   b9b79a30efa61f4d0b203eb34b51a20c
#
_cell.length_a   1.000
_cell.length_b   1.000
_cell.length_c   1.000
_cell.angle_alpha   90.00
_cell.angle_beta   90.00
_cell.angle_gamma   90.00
#
_symmetry.space_group_name_H-M   'P 1'
#
loop_
_entity.id
_entity.type
_entity.pdbx_description
1 polymer ?
#
loop_
_entity_poly.entity_id
_entity_poly.type
_entity_poly.pdbx_seq_one_letter_code
_entity_poly.pdbx_strand_id
1 'polypeptide(L)'
;MTTDMRLKIAVVGTGISGLSAAWLLSQRHDVTVYEQADRVGGHSNTVVASVGGQDIPVDTGFIVFNRQTYPNLTALFEFLKIPTQLSEMSFGVSLDDGELEYSGSGMSGVFGQPINLIRPRVWSMLADLVRFYRQAPLDTAHIKDENISLGDYLVKGQYGDAFRDDHLLPMASAIWSATPAEMLSYPAAAFIRFHDNHGLLQLRGRPAWETVVGGSRNYVERLATSIADRIRLDTGVREVRRINGGVVVTDAAGQSERYDHVVMASHADQSLKMLADPSAGEQTLLGRFRYSRNLAVLHTDESFMPKRRAVWSSWNYIGSRDTASDNVCVTYWMNRLQNIQSEKPLFLTLNPPRPPRAGALLHSEVYNHPIFDANAIAAQRKLWLLQGSRHTWFCGAYFGAGFHEDGLQAGLAVAEQLGNVRRPWQVPNESGRIILTARTADAKVAEPQI
;
A
#
# COMPACT_ATOMS: atom_id res chain seq x y z
N MET A 1 29.93 -31.61 1.92
CA MET A 1 28.65 -31.83 1.20
C MET A 1 27.55 -31.42 2.16
N THR A 2 27.08 -30.17 2.08
CA THR A 2 25.88 -29.76 2.84
C THR A 2 24.70 -30.47 2.18
N THR A 3 24.10 -31.42 2.89
CA THR A 3 22.84 -32.06 2.52
C THR A 3 21.86 -30.95 2.17
N ASP A 4 21.34 -31.01 0.97
CA ASP A 4 20.33 -30.11 0.39
C ASP A 4 18.97 -30.37 1.10
N MET A 5 18.86 -29.94 2.36
CA MET A 5 17.75 -30.27 3.25
C MET A 5 16.54 -29.45 2.85
N ARG A 6 15.48 -30.11 2.41
CA ARG A 6 14.18 -29.52 2.10
C ARG A 6 13.50 -29.14 3.41
N LEU A 7 13.28 -27.83 3.61
CA LEU A 7 12.61 -27.30 4.80
C LEU A 7 11.09 -27.39 4.66
N LYS A 8 10.39 -27.58 5.77
CA LYS A 8 8.94 -27.48 5.88
C LYS A 8 8.59 -26.09 6.43
N ILE A 9 7.97 -25.25 5.63
CA ILE A 9 7.77 -23.82 5.93
C ILE A 9 6.30 -23.47 5.88
N ALA A 10 5.78 -22.82 6.93
CA ALA A 10 4.47 -22.21 6.93
C ALA A 10 4.57 -20.75 6.45
N VAL A 11 3.63 -20.30 5.63
CA VAL A 11 3.46 -18.89 5.23
C VAL A 11 2.06 -18.47 5.67
N VAL A 12 1.95 -17.36 6.44
CA VAL A 12 0.69 -16.87 7.00
C VAL A 12 0.26 -15.61 6.26
N GLY A 13 -0.76 -15.71 5.43
CA GLY A 13 -1.31 -14.67 4.58
C GLY A 13 -0.94 -14.82 3.10
N THR A 14 -1.90 -14.51 2.21
CA THR A 14 -1.78 -14.60 0.75
C THR A 14 -1.77 -13.24 0.05
N GLY A 15 -1.51 -12.15 0.76
CA GLY A 15 -1.18 -10.87 0.12
C GLY A 15 0.09 -11.00 -0.74
N ILE A 16 0.43 -9.95 -1.50
CA ILE A 16 1.59 -9.99 -2.41
C ILE A 16 2.88 -10.46 -1.72
N SER A 17 3.11 -10.10 -0.45
CA SER A 17 4.28 -10.51 0.32
C SER A 17 4.30 -12.01 0.56
N GLY A 18 3.17 -12.57 1.03
CA GLY A 18 3.07 -13.99 1.34
C GLY A 18 3.07 -14.87 0.09
N LEU A 19 2.30 -14.48 -0.94
CA LEU A 19 2.28 -15.22 -2.21
C LEU A 19 3.65 -15.24 -2.88
N SER A 20 4.35 -14.11 -2.93
CA SER A 20 5.68 -14.05 -3.54
C SER A 20 6.72 -14.85 -2.75
N ALA A 21 6.66 -14.80 -1.41
CA ALA A 21 7.52 -15.61 -0.55
C ALA A 21 7.23 -17.11 -0.73
N ALA A 22 5.96 -17.52 -0.69
CA ALA A 22 5.55 -18.90 -0.84
C ALA A 22 5.92 -19.46 -2.22
N TRP A 23 5.64 -18.69 -3.28
CA TRP A 23 5.98 -19.05 -4.65
C TRP A 23 7.50 -19.28 -4.82
N LEU A 24 8.32 -18.36 -4.32
CA LEU A 24 9.76 -18.47 -4.47
C LEU A 24 10.35 -19.60 -3.62
N LEU A 25 9.89 -19.76 -2.36
CA LEU A 25 10.31 -20.84 -1.46
C LEU A 25 9.90 -22.22 -1.99
N SER A 26 8.74 -22.32 -2.64
CA SER A 26 8.21 -23.61 -3.15
C SER A 26 9.07 -24.24 -4.24
N GLN A 27 9.97 -23.49 -4.86
CA GLN A 27 10.91 -24.01 -5.86
C GLN A 27 11.88 -25.01 -5.24
N ARG A 28 12.12 -24.96 -3.93
CA ARG A 28 13.09 -25.81 -3.24
C ARG A 28 12.55 -26.48 -1.98
N HIS A 29 11.55 -25.91 -1.34
CA HIS A 29 11.07 -26.28 -0.01
C HIS A 29 9.62 -26.76 -0.03
N ASP A 30 9.22 -27.39 1.07
CA ASP A 30 7.85 -27.79 1.30
C ASP A 30 7.09 -26.67 2.02
N VAL A 31 6.18 -26.00 1.28
CA VAL A 31 5.49 -24.80 1.75
C VAL A 31 4.01 -25.10 1.97
N THR A 32 3.48 -24.68 3.13
CA THR A 32 2.03 -24.62 3.40
C THR A 32 1.64 -23.16 3.60
N VAL A 33 0.62 -22.69 2.90
CA VAL A 33 0.12 -21.31 3.00
C VAL A 33 -1.23 -21.28 3.70
N TYR A 34 -1.35 -20.44 4.70
CA TYR A 34 -2.59 -20.22 5.46
C TYR A 34 -3.21 -18.89 5.07
N GLU A 35 -4.50 -18.91 4.69
CA GLU A 35 -5.27 -17.71 4.38
C GLU A 35 -6.60 -17.74 5.15
N GLN A 36 -6.92 -16.64 5.83
CA GLN A 36 -8.16 -16.53 6.62
C GLN A 36 -9.40 -16.30 5.76
N ALA A 37 -9.23 -15.70 4.56
CA ALA A 37 -10.31 -15.45 3.64
C ALA A 37 -10.59 -16.66 2.75
N ASP A 38 -11.75 -16.64 2.08
CA ASP A 38 -12.18 -17.59 1.05
C ASP A 38 -11.46 -17.39 -0.30
N ARG A 39 -10.57 -16.39 -0.39
CA ARG A 39 -9.82 -16.01 -1.59
C ARG A 39 -8.36 -15.70 -1.30
N VAL A 40 -7.52 -15.85 -2.29
CA VAL A 40 -6.13 -15.39 -2.29
C VAL A 40 -6.01 -13.93 -2.72
N GLY A 41 -4.87 -13.29 -2.42
CA GLY A 41 -4.47 -12.00 -2.98
C GLY A 41 -4.48 -10.81 -2.02
N GLY A 42 -5.16 -10.93 -0.85
CA GLY A 42 -5.23 -9.82 0.11
C GLY A 42 -5.81 -8.54 -0.52
N HIS A 43 -5.02 -7.46 -0.58
CA HIS A 43 -5.42 -6.18 -1.22
C HIS A 43 -5.50 -6.25 -2.75
N SER A 44 -5.01 -7.28 -3.42
CA SER A 44 -5.31 -7.55 -4.83
C SER A 44 -6.65 -8.26 -4.91
N ASN A 45 -7.69 -7.48 -4.99
CA ASN A 45 -9.08 -7.95 -4.95
C ASN A 45 -9.87 -7.40 -6.14
N THR A 46 -10.14 -8.29 -7.08
CA THR A 46 -10.98 -8.00 -8.24
C THR A 46 -12.36 -8.60 -8.02
N VAL A 47 -13.38 -7.76 -7.91
CA VAL A 47 -14.78 -8.18 -7.81
C VAL A 47 -15.46 -8.12 -9.17
N VAL A 48 -16.52 -8.88 -9.37
CA VAL A 48 -17.33 -8.82 -10.59
C VAL A 48 -18.54 -7.94 -10.32
N ALA A 49 -18.62 -6.82 -11.01
CA ALA A 49 -19.75 -5.90 -10.95
C ALA A 49 -20.71 -6.16 -12.11
N SER A 50 -21.97 -6.50 -11.83
CA SER A 50 -23.00 -6.67 -12.86
C SER A 50 -23.69 -5.34 -13.14
N VAL A 51 -23.44 -4.74 -14.31
CA VAL A 51 -23.99 -3.44 -14.72
C VAL A 51 -24.47 -3.52 -16.17
N GLY A 52 -25.73 -3.13 -16.41
CA GLY A 52 -26.31 -3.17 -17.77
C GLY A 52 -26.35 -4.59 -18.39
N GLY A 53 -26.42 -5.64 -17.55
CA GLY A 53 -26.39 -7.03 -18.03
C GLY A 53 -24.98 -7.53 -18.39
N GLN A 54 -23.93 -6.79 -18.08
CA GLN A 54 -22.53 -7.18 -18.27
C GLN A 54 -21.84 -7.42 -16.94
N ASP A 55 -21.05 -8.47 -16.87
CA ASP A 55 -20.18 -8.79 -15.74
C ASP A 55 -18.79 -8.17 -15.96
N ILE A 56 -18.46 -7.20 -15.15
CA ILE A 56 -17.27 -6.34 -15.30
C ILE A 56 -16.31 -6.59 -14.13
N PRO A 57 -15.06 -7.01 -14.39
CA PRO A 57 -14.06 -7.13 -13.34
C PRO A 57 -13.56 -5.74 -12.90
N VAL A 58 -13.65 -5.45 -11.61
CA VAL A 58 -13.23 -4.17 -11.02
C VAL A 58 -12.33 -4.42 -9.81
N ASP A 59 -11.16 -3.82 -9.80
CA ASP A 59 -10.27 -3.87 -8.65
C ASP A 59 -10.76 -2.93 -7.54
N THR A 60 -10.76 -3.42 -6.30
CA THR A 60 -11.22 -2.66 -5.14
C THR A 60 -10.08 -2.32 -4.16
N GLY A 61 -8.89 -2.86 -4.38
CA GLY A 61 -7.70 -2.58 -3.56
C GLY A 61 -6.52 -2.11 -4.42
N PHE A 62 -5.64 -3.02 -4.84
CA PHE A 62 -4.54 -2.67 -5.74
C PHE A 62 -5.06 -2.47 -7.18
N ILE A 63 -4.81 -1.28 -7.76
CA ILE A 63 -5.38 -0.88 -9.07
C ILE A 63 -4.28 -0.58 -10.09
N VAL A 64 -3.29 0.24 -9.73
CA VAL A 64 -2.31 0.84 -10.65
C VAL A 64 -0.87 0.70 -10.16
N PHE A 65 0.05 0.66 -11.10
CA PHE A 65 1.49 0.69 -10.87
C PHE A 65 2.18 1.47 -12.00
N ASN A 66 3.47 1.75 -11.86
CA ASN A 66 4.29 2.25 -12.96
C ASN A 66 5.65 1.52 -12.99
N ARG A 67 6.22 1.40 -14.17
CA ARG A 67 7.44 0.61 -14.38
C ARG A 67 8.67 1.18 -13.65
N GLN A 68 8.71 2.50 -13.49
CA GLN A 68 9.87 3.17 -12.89
C GLN A 68 9.98 2.89 -11.40
N THR A 69 8.87 2.91 -10.68
CA THR A 69 8.86 2.82 -9.22
C THR A 69 8.41 1.45 -8.69
N TYR A 70 8.02 0.54 -9.59
CA TYR A 70 7.64 -0.84 -9.29
C TYR A 70 8.48 -1.85 -10.09
N PRO A 71 9.83 -1.82 -9.96
CA PRO A 71 10.70 -2.61 -10.81
C PRO A 71 10.50 -4.12 -10.64
N ASN A 72 10.36 -4.62 -9.41
CA ASN A 72 10.13 -6.05 -9.21
C ASN A 72 8.74 -6.49 -9.64
N LEU A 73 7.70 -5.67 -9.40
CA LEU A 73 6.35 -5.99 -9.86
C LEU A 73 6.27 -6.03 -11.39
N THR A 74 6.94 -5.09 -12.05
CA THR A 74 7.08 -5.08 -13.51
C THR A 74 7.76 -6.36 -14.00
N ALA A 75 8.89 -6.73 -13.41
CA ALA A 75 9.62 -7.93 -13.79
C ALA A 75 8.83 -9.22 -13.46
N LEU A 76 8.11 -9.25 -12.36
CA LEU A 76 7.19 -10.35 -12.03
C LEU A 76 6.08 -10.48 -13.08
N PHE A 77 5.46 -9.38 -13.50
CA PHE A 77 4.41 -9.41 -14.54
C PHE A 77 4.95 -9.87 -15.90
N GLU A 78 6.15 -9.42 -16.27
CA GLU A 78 6.83 -9.90 -17.48
C GLU A 78 7.14 -11.39 -17.40
N PHE A 79 7.68 -11.85 -16.27
CA PHE A 79 7.98 -13.27 -16.03
C PHE A 79 6.73 -14.15 -16.12
N LEU A 80 5.63 -13.71 -15.48
CA LEU A 80 4.36 -14.42 -15.49
C LEU A 80 3.54 -14.17 -16.77
N LYS A 81 4.01 -13.33 -17.69
CA LYS A 81 3.29 -12.93 -18.91
C LYS A 81 1.90 -12.35 -18.62
N ILE A 82 1.82 -11.45 -17.63
CA ILE A 82 0.60 -10.75 -17.27
C ILE A 82 0.39 -9.56 -18.21
N PRO A 83 -0.74 -9.49 -18.93
CA PRO A 83 -1.02 -8.34 -19.79
C PRO A 83 -1.36 -7.11 -18.96
N THR A 84 -0.75 -5.98 -19.30
CA THR A 84 -1.00 -4.67 -18.70
C THR A 84 -1.41 -3.66 -19.75
N GLN A 85 -2.05 -2.59 -19.35
CA GLN A 85 -2.47 -1.50 -20.21
C GLN A 85 -2.27 -0.16 -19.51
N LEU A 86 -2.13 0.92 -20.31
CA LEU A 86 -2.01 2.28 -19.78
C LEU A 86 -3.23 2.65 -18.94
N SER A 87 -3.00 3.34 -17.85
CA SER A 87 -4.02 3.88 -16.95
C SER A 87 -3.89 5.40 -16.88
N GLU A 88 -5.02 6.09 -16.85
CA GLU A 88 -5.03 7.52 -16.62
C GLU A 88 -4.91 7.82 -15.13
N MET A 89 -3.88 8.59 -14.72
CA MET A 89 -3.66 9.02 -13.34
C MET A 89 -3.82 10.53 -13.23
N SER A 90 -5.06 10.98 -13.13
CA SER A 90 -5.41 12.37 -12.84
C SER A 90 -5.96 12.51 -11.42
N PHE A 91 -5.77 13.67 -10.82
CA PHE A 91 -6.23 13.98 -9.47
C PHE A 91 -7.09 15.24 -9.48
N GLY A 92 -8.27 15.15 -8.89
CA GLY A 92 -9.24 16.22 -8.72
C GLY A 92 -9.53 16.48 -7.24
N VAL A 93 -9.87 17.71 -6.93
CA VAL A 93 -10.21 18.17 -5.59
C VAL A 93 -11.54 18.89 -5.63
N SER A 94 -12.43 18.56 -4.71
CA SER A 94 -13.68 19.26 -4.42
C SER A 94 -13.76 19.54 -2.93
N LEU A 95 -13.70 20.80 -2.54
CA LEU A 95 -13.74 21.26 -1.15
C LEU A 95 -15.00 22.09 -0.88
N ASP A 96 -15.48 21.97 0.37
CA ASP A 96 -16.57 22.76 0.91
C ASP A 96 -17.80 22.73 0.00
N ASP A 97 -18.26 21.50 -0.29
CA ASP A 97 -19.42 21.24 -1.15
C ASP A 97 -19.31 21.88 -2.55
N GLY A 98 -18.09 21.87 -3.13
CA GLY A 98 -17.81 22.40 -4.48
C GLY A 98 -17.58 23.92 -4.53
N GLU A 99 -17.33 24.55 -3.40
CA GLU A 99 -16.89 25.96 -3.36
C GLU A 99 -15.57 26.09 -4.11
N LEU A 100 -14.61 25.18 -3.89
CA LEU A 100 -13.39 25.08 -4.67
C LEU A 100 -13.34 23.73 -5.34
N GLU A 101 -13.30 23.72 -6.67
CA GLU A 101 -13.07 22.53 -7.48
C GLU A 101 -12.00 22.79 -8.53
N TYR A 102 -11.07 21.85 -8.67
CA TYR A 102 -10.05 21.86 -9.71
C TYR A 102 -9.49 20.46 -9.96
N SER A 103 -8.77 20.27 -11.04
CA SER A 103 -8.00 19.06 -11.28
C SER A 103 -6.57 19.37 -11.74
N GLY A 104 -5.66 18.42 -11.48
CA GLY A 104 -4.25 18.50 -11.91
C GLY A 104 -4.02 18.18 -13.39
N SER A 105 -5.06 18.08 -14.21
CA SER A 105 -4.99 17.74 -15.63
C SER A 105 -4.59 18.95 -16.51
N GLY A 106 -3.62 19.73 -16.06
CA GLY A 106 -3.14 20.93 -16.75
C GLY A 106 -4.00 22.17 -16.47
N MET A 107 -3.77 23.24 -17.23
CA MET A 107 -4.45 24.52 -17.00
C MET A 107 -5.97 24.45 -17.16
N SER A 108 -6.46 23.65 -18.09
CA SER A 108 -7.91 23.42 -18.26
C SER A 108 -8.55 22.76 -17.04
N GLY A 109 -7.84 21.87 -16.38
CA GLY A 109 -8.30 21.25 -15.14
C GLY A 109 -8.28 22.19 -13.94
N VAL A 110 -7.21 22.98 -13.78
CA VAL A 110 -7.09 23.96 -12.69
C VAL A 110 -8.21 25.00 -12.79
N PHE A 111 -8.56 25.45 -13.99
CA PHE A 111 -9.59 26.42 -14.27
C PHE A 111 -10.91 25.79 -14.75
N GLY A 112 -11.12 24.49 -14.51
CA GLY A 112 -12.38 23.79 -14.77
C GLY A 112 -13.56 24.39 -14.00
N GLN A 113 -13.28 25.12 -12.93
CA GLN A 113 -14.18 26.08 -12.29
C GLN A 113 -13.73 27.49 -12.70
N PRO A 114 -14.45 28.21 -13.61
CA PRO A 114 -13.98 29.45 -14.21
C PRO A 114 -13.62 30.57 -13.23
N ILE A 115 -14.30 30.64 -12.10
CA ILE A 115 -14.03 31.63 -11.05
C ILE A 115 -12.60 31.49 -10.47
N ASN A 116 -11.96 30.32 -10.62
CA ASN A 116 -10.59 30.08 -10.16
C ASN A 116 -9.57 31.01 -10.87
N LEU A 117 -9.89 31.50 -12.07
CA LEU A 117 -9.04 32.46 -12.80
C LEU A 117 -8.82 33.76 -12.03
N ILE A 118 -9.78 34.19 -11.24
CA ILE A 118 -9.73 35.47 -10.50
C ILE A 118 -9.61 35.29 -8.98
N ARG A 119 -9.49 34.04 -8.49
CA ARG A 119 -9.31 33.77 -7.06
C ARG A 119 -7.86 33.89 -6.63
N PRO A 120 -7.47 34.88 -5.79
CA PRO A 120 -6.08 35.03 -5.33
C PRO A 120 -5.56 33.78 -4.61
N ARG A 121 -6.43 33.10 -3.86
CA ARG A 121 -6.10 31.87 -3.12
C ARG A 121 -5.61 30.75 -4.06
N VAL A 122 -6.21 30.60 -5.24
CA VAL A 122 -5.78 29.62 -6.24
C VAL A 122 -4.39 29.95 -6.81
N TRP A 123 -4.13 31.21 -7.07
CA TRP A 123 -2.80 31.63 -7.56
C TRP A 123 -1.72 31.48 -6.49
N SER A 124 -2.02 31.77 -5.22
CA SER A 124 -1.13 31.51 -4.09
C SER A 124 -0.82 30.01 -3.96
N MET A 125 -1.85 29.16 -4.04
CA MET A 125 -1.69 27.69 -4.04
C MET A 125 -0.76 27.23 -5.15
N LEU A 126 -0.94 27.71 -6.39
CA LEU A 126 -0.12 27.33 -7.54
C LEU A 126 1.33 27.81 -7.42
N ALA A 127 1.54 29.02 -6.89
CA ALA A 127 2.89 29.55 -6.66
C ALA A 127 3.66 28.68 -5.67
N ASP A 128 3.05 28.33 -4.55
CA ASP A 128 3.65 27.47 -3.54
C ASP A 128 3.81 26.03 -4.01
N LEU A 129 2.89 25.49 -4.82
CA LEU A 129 3.02 24.19 -5.46
C LEU A 129 4.29 24.12 -6.31
N VAL A 130 4.51 25.11 -7.19
CA VAL A 130 5.71 25.17 -8.04
C VAL A 130 6.97 25.31 -7.19
N ARG A 131 6.92 26.11 -6.14
CA ARG A 131 8.03 26.30 -5.20
C ARG A 131 8.35 24.99 -4.46
N PHE A 132 7.35 24.31 -3.91
CA PHE A 132 7.50 23.03 -3.22
C PHE A 132 8.09 21.96 -4.14
N TYR A 133 7.56 21.81 -5.35
CA TYR A 133 8.03 20.80 -6.29
C TYR A 133 9.50 21.00 -6.70
N ARG A 134 9.98 22.23 -6.70
CA ARG A 134 11.39 22.55 -6.99
C ARG A 134 12.30 22.41 -5.79
N GLN A 135 11.83 22.84 -4.61
CA GLN A 135 12.65 22.96 -3.41
C GLN A 135 12.70 21.70 -2.58
N ALA A 136 11.57 21.01 -2.40
CA ALA A 136 11.48 19.87 -1.50
C ALA A 136 12.46 18.71 -1.84
N PRO A 137 12.67 18.31 -3.11
CA PRO A 137 13.69 17.29 -3.44
C PRO A 137 15.11 17.71 -3.05
N LEU A 138 15.45 19.00 -3.19
CA LEU A 138 16.76 19.54 -2.81
C LEU A 138 16.94 19.55 -1.28
N ASP A 139 15.89 19.92 -0.57
CA ASP A 139 15.92 19.97 0.90
C ASP A 139 16.08 18.58 1.53
N THR A 140 15.57 17.53 0.90
CA THR A 140 15.66 16.16 1.42
C THR A 140 17.10 15.73 1.69
N ALA A 141 18.04 16.15 0.84
CA ALA A 141 19.48 15.87 1.03
C ALA A 141 20.08 16.60 2.25
N HIS A 142 19.42 17.64 2.74
CA HIS A 142 19.88 18.52 3.81
C HIS A 142 19.07 18.43 5.12
N ILE A 143 17.96 17.71 5.11
CA ILE A 143 17.17 17.45 6.33
C ILE A 143 17.98 16.52 7.24
N LYS A 144 18.72 17.11 8.17
CA LYS A 144 19.50 16.38 9.17
C LYS A 144 18.62 15.78 10.27
N ASP A 145 17.54 16.46 10.62
CA ASP A 145 16.55 15.97 11.59
C ASP A 145 15.44 15.22 10.85
N GLU A 146 15.58 13.91 10.81
CA GLU A 146 14.57 13.03 10.19
C GLU A 146 13.23 13.00 10.94
N ASN A 147 13.15 13.65 12.11
CA ASN A 147 11.92 13.73 12.91
C ASN A 147 11.11 15.00 12.64
N ILE A 148 11.62 15.93 11.82
CA ILE A 148 10.83 17.12 11.47
C ILE A 148 9.52 16.69 10.81
N SER A 149 8.39 17.13 11.36
CA SER A 149 7.09 16.84 10.78
C SER A 149 6.85 17.59 9.46
N LEU A 150 5.94 17.08 8.63
CA LEU A 150 5.51 17.80 7.42
C LEU A 150 4.95 19.18 7.77
N GLY A 151 4.16 19.29 8.87
CA GLY A 151 3.64 20.55 9.34
C GLY A 151 4.74 21.56 9.66
N ASP A 152 5.74 21.15 10.45
CA ASP A 152 6.87 22.02 10.82
C ASP A 152 7.72 22.42 9.61
N TYR A 153 7.92 21.49 8.66
CA TYR A 153 8.60 21.76 7.41
C TYR A 153 7.88 22.84 6.59
N LEU A 154 6.55 22.74 6.48
CA LEU A 154 5.73 23.72 5.77
C LEU A 154 5.77 25.11 6.43
N VAL A 155 5.68 25.15 7.75
CA VAL A 155 5.78 26.40 8.54
C VAL A 155 7.16 27.04 8.36
N LYS A 156 8.22 26.26 8.53
CA LYS A 156 9.62 26.72 8.37
C LYS A 156 9.89 27.22 6.96
N GLY A 157 9.32 26.55 5.96
CA GLY A 157 9.41 26.91 4.55
C GLY A 157 8.47 28.05 4.15
N GLN A 158 7.66 28.58 5.07
CA GLN A 158 6.68 29.66 4.82
C GLN A 158 5.74 29.32 3.66
N TYR A 159 5.25 28.07 3.62
CA TYR A 159 4.20 27.67 2.67
C TYR A 159 2.84 28.12 3.19
N GLY A 160 2.05 28.71 2.28
CA GLY A 160 0.74 29.26 2.64
C GLY A 160 -0.34 28.21 2.84
N ASP A 161 -1.38 28.57 3.60
CA ASP A 161 -2.53 27.70 3.90
C ASP A 161 -3.24 27.22 2.64
N ALA A 162 -3.26 28.04 1.57
CA ALA A 162 -3.87 27.65 0.31
C ALA A 162 -3.18 26.43 -0.32
N PHE A 163 -1.87 26.37 -0.27
CA PHE A 163 -1.12 25.21 -0.78
C PHE A 163 -1.30 24.01 0.15
N ARG A 164 -1.19 24.22 1.46
CA ARG A 164 -1.32 23.17 2.46
C ARG A 164 -2.69 22.51 2.39
N ASP A 165 -3.77 23.31 2.51
CA ASP A 165 -5.12 22.79 2.75
C ASP A 165 -5.89 22.48 1.46
N ASP A 166 -5.62 23.21 0.37
CA ASP A 166 -6.36 23.01 -0.87
C ASP A 166 -5.67 22.04 -1.84
N HIS A 167 -4.37 21.70 -1.62
CA HIS A 167 -3.63 20.82 -2.53
C HIS A 167 -2.85 19.72 -1.83
N LEU A 168 -1.90 20.06 -0.94
CA LEU A 168 -0.94 19.07 -0.41
C LEU A 168 -1.63 18.04 0.49
N LEU A 169 -2.43 18.48 1.44
CA LEU A 169 -3.15 17.58 2.36
C LEU A 169 -4.21 16.76 1.64
N PRO A 170 -5.06 17.29 0.75
CA PRO A 170 -5.96 16.49 -0.07
C PRO A 170 -5.24 15.38 -0.86
N MET A 171 -4.11 15.70 -1.49
CA MET A 171 -3.34 14.72 -2.25
C MET A 171 -2.72 13.65 -1.33
N ALA A 172 -2.10 14.08 -0.24
CA ALA A 172 -1.49 13.17 0.74
C ALA A 172 -2.52 12.24 1.38
N SER A 173 -3.65 12.80 1.82
CA SER A 173 -4.75 12.03 2.40
C SER A 173 -5.32 10.99 1.42
N ALA A 174 -5.42 11.34 0.14
CA ALA A 174 -5.87 10.41 -0.90
C ALA A 174 -4.89 9.25 -1.12
N ILE A 175 -3.58 9.49 -1.01
CA ILE A 175 -2.54 8.47 -1.23
C ILE A 175 -2.46 7.47 -0.07
N TRP A 176 -2.50 7.95 1.19
CA TRP A 176 -2.32 7.10 2.38
C TRP A 176 -3.62 6.76 3.11
N SER A 177 -4.77 7.25 2.64
CA SER A 177 -6.06 7.10 3.34
C SER A 177 -5.96 7.55 4.81
N ALA A 178 -5.22 8.62 5.05
CA ALA A 178 -4.91 9.19 6.34
C ALA A 178 -5.51 10.59 6.49
N THR A 179 -5.87 10.98 7.70
CA THR A 179 -6.43 12.31 7.96
C THR A 179 -5.41 13.43 7.72
N PRO A 180 -5.83 14.67 7.43
CA PRO A 180 -4.94 15.82 7.32
C PRO A 180 -4.03 15.99 8.53
N ALA A 181 -4.52 15.76 9.75
CA ALA A 181 -3.76 15.86 11.00
C ALA A 181 -2.65 14.79 11.07
N GLU A 182 -2.95 13.55 10.67
CA GLU A 182 -1.96 12.47 10.58
C GLU A 182 -0.90 12.82 9.54
N MET A 183 -1.29 13.39 8.39
CA MET A 183 -0.34 13.79 7.36
C MET A 183 0.57 14.95 7.79
N LEU A 184 0.06 15.91 8.55
CA LEU A 184 0.90 16.98 9.11
C LEU A 184 1.93 16.46 10.11
N SER A 185 1.64 15.39 10.83
CA SER A 185 2.57 14.74 11.76
C SER A 185 3.55 13.75 11.08
N TYR A 186 3.35 13.46 9.79
CA TYR A 186 4.20 12.55 9.01
C TYR A 186 5.62 13.13 8.88
N PRO A 187 6.70 12.31 8.97
CA PRO A 187 8.06 12.80 8.79
C PRO A 187 8.29 13.38 7.38
N ALA A 188 8.65 14.66 7.32
CA ALA A 188 8.79 15.42 6.06
C ALA A 188 9.76 14.75 5.07
N ALA A 189 10.90 14.27 5.56
CA ALA A 189 11.89 13.61 4.70
C ALA A 189 11.35 12.33 4.05
N ALA A 190 10.55 11.53 4.77
CA ALA A 190 9.93 10.32 4.23
C ALA A 190 8.83 10.67 3.22
N PHE A 191 8.02 11.69 3.53
CA PHE A 191 7.00 12.23 2.64
C PHE A 191 7.58 12.70 1.30
N ILE A 192 8.61 13.54 1.35
CA ILE A 192 9.23 14.10 0.16
C ILE A 192 9.90 13.01 -0.67
N ARG A 193 10.67 12.09 -0.05
CA ARG A 193 11.30 10.96 -0.75
C ARG A 193 10.27 10.10 -1.47
N PHE A 194 9.15 9.84 -0.83
CA PHE A 194 8.07 9.07 -1.47
C PHE A 194 7.53 9.77 -2.71
N HIS A 195 7.20 11.05 -2.60
CA HIS A 195 6.66 11.84 -3.72
C HIS A 195 7.67 11.98 -4.87
N ASP A 196 8.93 12.20 -4.55
CA ASP A 196 10.01 12.30 -5.53
C ASP A 196 10.22 10.97 -6.25
N ASN A 197 10.35 9.87 -5.51
CA ASN A 197 10.49 8.52 -6.05
C ASN A 197 9.33 8.12 -6.98
N HIS A 198 8.11 8.60 -6.72
CA HIS A 198 6.93 8.30 -7.55
C HIS A 198 6.69 9.32 -8.66
N GLY A 199 7.60 10.28 -8.86
CA GLY A 199 7.48 11.33 -9.87
C GLY A 199 6.32 12.30 -9.62
N LEU A 200 5.80 12.36 -8.38
CA LEU A 200 4.66 13.21 -8.01
C LEU A 200 5.06 14.68 -7.86
N LEU A 201 6.36 14.96 -7.65
CA LEU A 201 6.91 16.33 -7.61
C LEU A 201 7.34 16.85 -8.99
N GLN A 202 6.95 16.16 -10.06
CA GLN A 202 7.27 16.54 -11.42
C GLN A 202 6.08 17.22 -12.11
N LEU A 203 6.32 18.39 -12.71
CA LEU A 203 5.31 19.08 -13.53
C LEU A 203 5.25 18.51 -14.97
N ARG A 204 6.34 17.91 -15.44
CA ARG A 204 6.49 17.30 -16.77
C ARG A 204 7.26 15.99 -16.65
N GLY A 205 7.06 15.07 -17.59
CA GLY A 205 7.77 13.80 -17.60
C GLY A 205 7.35 12.83 -16.51
N ARG A 206 6.12 12.95 -15.99
CA ARG A 206 5.57 12.00 -15.01
C ARG A 206 5.58 10.58 -15.57
N PRO A 207 5.87 9.55 -14.74
CA PRO A 207 5.83 8.17 -15.18
C PRO A 207 4.45 7.80 -15.74
N ALA A 208 4.44 6.98 -16.80
CA ALA A 208 3.21 6.39 -17.29
C ALA A 208 2.73 5.34 -16.28
N TRP A 209 1.44 5.38 -15.96
CA TRP A 209 0.81 4.42 -15.09
C TRP A 209 0.15 3.32 -15.90
N GLU A 210 0.14 2.12 -15.35
CA GLU A 210 -0.46 0.92 -15.94
C GLU A 210 -1.39 0.24 -14.93
N THR A 211 -2.30 -0.57 -15.48
CA THR A 211 -3.18 -1.48 -14.72
C THR A 211 -3.17 -2.85 -15.36
N VAL A 212 -3.54 -3.87 -14.59
CA VAL A 212 -3.62 -5.25 -15.10
C VAL A 212 -4.90 -5.41 -15.91
N VAL A 213 -4.78 -5.92 -17.14
CA VAL A 213 -5.94 -6.22 -17.99
C VAL A 213 -6.82 -7.29 -17.33
N GLY A 214 -8.10 -6.99 -17.15
CA GLY A 214 -9.05 -7.89 -16.49
C GLY A 214 -8.95 -7.95 -14.96
N GLY A 215 -8.13 -7.06 -14.36
CA GLY A 215 -7.98 -6.90 -12.92
C GLY A 215 -6.79 -7.65 -12.32
N SER A 216 -6.43 -7.24 -11.12
CA SER A 216 -5.26 -7.75 -10.38
C SER A 216 -5.35 -9.24 -10.04
N ARG A 217 -6.54 -9.83 -9.96
CA ARG A 217 -6.73 -11.27 -9.78
C ARG A 217 -5.92 -12.11 -10.80
N ASN A 218 -5.73 -11.62 -12.02
CA ASN A 218 -5.04 -12.36 -13.07
C ASN A 218 -3.58 -12.69 -12.71
N TYR A 219 -2.86 -11.76 -12.09
CA TYR A 219 -1.51 -12.06 -11.63
C TYR A 219 -1.52 -12.91 -10.35
N VAL A 220 -2.49 -12.69 -9.45
CA VAL A 220 -2.64 -13.47 -8.21
C VAL A 220 -2.87 -14.94 -8.53
N GLU A 221 -3.83 -15.25 -9.41
CA GLU A 221 -4.14 -16.60 -9.87
C GLU A 221 -2.92 -17.24 -10.54
N ARG A 222 -2.23 -16.50 -11.41
CA ARG A 222 -1.04 -17.01 -12.11
C ARG A 222 0.10 -17.32 -11.13
N LEU A 223 0.31 -16.47 -10.12
CA LEU A 223 1.32 -16.67 -9.08
C LEU A 223 0.95 -17.85 -8.17
N ALA A 224 -0.33 -17.97 -7.80
CA ALA A 224 -0.82 -19.04 -6.95
C ALA A 224 -0.90 -20.41 -7.64
N THR A 225 -1.03 -20.47 -8.97
CA THR A 225 -1.24 -21.71 -9.71
C THR A 225 -0.20 -22.80 -9.39
N SER A 226 1.08 -22.42 -9.25
CA SER A 226 2.16 -23.37 -8.96
C SER A 226 2.19 -23.93 -7.53
N ILE A 227 1.39 -23.34 -6.63
CA ILE A 227 1.30 -23.70 -5.21
C ILE A 227 -0.15 -23.88 -4.75
N ALA A 228 -1.10 -24.02 -5.68
CA ALA A 228 -2.52 -24.04 -5.39
C ALA A 228 -2.92 -25.17 -4.39
N ASP A 229 -2.31 -26.33 -4.53
CA ASP A 229 -2.48 -27.50 -3.67
C ASP A 229 -1.92 -27.31 -2.24
N ARG A 230 -1.17 -26.23 -2.02
CA ARG A 230 -0.51 -25.90 -0.73
C ARG A 230 -1.19 -24.74 -0.01
N ILE A 231 -2.17 -24.09 -0.64
CA ILE A 231 -2.92 -22.97 -0.06
C ILE A 231 -4.15 -23.50 0.65
N ARG A 232 -4.29 -23.14 1.92
CA ARG A 232 -5.46 -23.45 2.75
C ARG A 232 -6.28 -22.17 2.93
N LEU A 233 -7.35 -22.04 2.19
CA LEU A 233 -8.34 -20.96 2.33
C LEU A 233 -9.23 -21.21 3.55
N ASP A 234 -9.95 -20.20 4.02
CA ASP A 234 -10.82 -20.24 5.20
C ASP A 234 -10.09 -20.81 6.44
N THR A 235 -8.76 -20.68 6.45
CA THR A 235 -7.89 -21.30 7.44
C THR A 235 -7.00 -20.24 8.09
N GLY A 236 -7.61 -19.35 8.86
CA GLY A 236 -6.90 -18.32 9.62
C GLY A 236 -6.01 -18.93 10.71
N VAL A 237 -4.79 -18.41 10.85
CA VAL A 237 -3.89 -18.80 11.95
C VAL A 237 -4.30 -18.08 13.22
N ARG A 238 -4.50 -18.86 14.29
CA ARG A 238 -4.82 -18.35 15.64
C ARG A 238 -3.56 -18.12 16.46
N GLU A 239 -2.60 -19.07 16.39
CA GLU A 239 -1.40 -19.06 17.22
C GLU A 239 -0.18 -19.60 16.48
N VAL A 240 0.96 -18.97 16.72
CA VAL A 240 2.30 -19.46 16.37
C VAL A 240 3.13 -19.58 17.64
N ARG A 241 3.50 -20.82 18.01
CA ARG A 241 4.31 -21.13 19.19
C ARG A 241 5.68 -21.63 18.77
N ARG A 242 6.73 -21.00 19.31
CA ARG A 242 8.10 -21.45 19.06
C ARG A 242 8.41 -22.65 19.95
N ILE A 243 9.06 -23.64 19.37
CA ILE A 243 9.53 -24.84 20.06
C ILE A 243 11.01 -25.08 19.77
N ASN A 244 11.62 -26.04 20.45
CA ASN A 244 12.99 -26.42 20.12
C ASN A 244 13.05 -26.99 18.69
N GLY A 245 13.86 -26.33 17.82
CA GLY A 245 14.07 -26.75 16.45
C GLY A 245 12.90 -26.48 15.49
N GLY A 246 12.07 -25.45 15.74
CA GLY A 246 11.01 -25.05 14.83
C GLY A 246 9.86 -24.28 15.47
N VAL A 247 8.71 -24.36 14.83
CA VAL A 247 7.47 -23.70 15.27
C VAL A 247 6.28 -24.64 15.15
N VAL A 248 5.25 -24.41 15.95
CA VAL A 248 3.91 -25.01 15.81
C VAL A 248 2.95 -23.89 15.39
N VAL A 249 2.26 -24.09 14.29
CA VAL A 249 1.18 -23.23 13.82
C VAL A 249 -0.14 -23.88 14.14
N THR A 250 -1.03 -23.14 14.82
CA THR A 250 -2.38 -23.58 15.17
C THR A 250 -3.39 -22.70 14.45
N ASP A 251 -4.28 -23.28 13.67
CA ASP A 251 -5.33 -22.56 12.95
C ASP A 251 -6.54 -22.23 13.85
N ALA A 252 -7.52 -21.53 13.28
CA ALA A 252 -8.75 -21.13 13.97
C ALA A 252 -9.63 -22.32 14.37
N ALA A 253 -9.52 -23.48 13.69
CA ALA A 253 -10.22 -24.72 14.01
C ALA A 253 -9.50 -25.52 15.12
N GLY A 254 -8.32 -25.06 15.57
CA GLY A 254 -7.52 -25.73 16.58
C GLY A 254 -6.61 -26.83 16.06
N GLN A 255 -6.49 -27.00 14.73
CA GLN A 255 -5.54 -27.93 14.12
C GLN A 255 -4.13 -27.37 14.28
N SER A 256 -3.20 -28.21 14.72
CA SER A 256 -1.81 -27.81 14.99
C SER A 256 -0.85 -28.60 14.10
N GLU A 257 0.08 -27.90 13.47
CA GLU A 257 1.08 -28.52 12.60
C GLU A 257 2.48 -27.93 12.87
N ARG A 258 3.51 -28.80 12.84
CA ARG A 258 4.90 -28.40 13.07
C ARG A 258 5.58 -28.05 11.75
N TYR A 259 6.40 -26.98 11.80
CA TYR A 259 7.23 -26.47 10.71
C TYR A 259 8.65 -26.17 11.19
N ASP A 260 9.61 -26.19 10.27
CA ASP A 260 10.98 -25.75 10.54
C ASP A 260 11.02 -24.24 10.68
N HIS A 261 10.25 -23.51 9.85
CA HIS A 261 10.14 -22.06 9.90
C HIS A 261 8.72 -21.59 9.60
N VAL A 262 8.41 -20.36 10.05
CA VAL A 262 7.20 -19.64 9.67
C VAL A 262 7.54 -18.28 9.10
N VAL A 263 6.85 -17.88 8.01
CA VAL A 263 6.85 -16.54 7.43
C VAL A 263 5.52 -15.87 7.76
N MET A 264 5.57 -14.86 8.62
CA MET A 264 4.42 -14.04 8.99
C MET A 264 4.25 -12.93 7.93
N ALA A 265 3.31 -13.11 7.02
CA ALA A 265 3.02 -12.22 5.90
C ALA A 265 1.68 -11.48 6.04
N SER A 266 1.18 -11.40 7.27
CA SER A 266 0.02 -10.59 7.68
C SER A 266 0.45 -9.18 8.09
N HIS A 267 -0.50 -8.33 8.51
CA HIS A 267 -0.19 -7.03 9.11
C HIS A 267 0.69 -7.19 10.36
N ALA A 268 1.50 -6.17 10.68
CA ALA A 268 2.43 -6.23 11.80
C ALA A 268 1.73 -6.50 13.15
N ASP A 269 0.61 -5.85 13.40
CA ASP A 269 -0.23 -6.01 14.59
C ASP A 269 -0.86 -7.41 14.67
N GLN A 270 -1.33 -7.93 13.53
CA GLN A 270 -1.87 -9.30 13.43
C GLN A 270 -0.78 -10.33 13.67
N SER A 271 0.40 -10.13 13.02
CA SER A 271 1.57 -10.99 13.23
C SER A 271 1.95 -11.04 14.71
N LEU A 272 2.04 -9.89 15.38
CA LEU A 272 2.36 -9.81 16.80
C LEU A 272 1.30 -10.53 17.67
N LYS A 273 0.02 -10.35 17.36
CA LYS A 273 -1.09 -10.97 18.11
C LYS A 273 -1.11 -12.50 18.00
N MET A 274 -0.68 -13.06 16.87
CA MET A 274 -0.63 -14.52 16.68
C MET A 274 0.55 -15.18 17.39
N LEU A 275 1.58 -14.44 17.79
CA LEU A 275 2.72 -15.01 18.50
C LEU A 275 2.35 -15.35 19.96
N ALA A 276 2.48 -16.61 20.34
CA ALA A 276 2.19 -17.07 21.71
C ALA A 276 3.20 -16.53 22.74
N ASP A 277 4.43 -16.29 22.29
CA ASP A 277 5.59 -15.97 23.13
C ASP A 277 6.45 -14.86 22.48
N PRO A 278 5.87 -13.66 22.17
CA PRO A 278 6.60 -12.61 21.50
C PRO A 278 7.79 -12.11 22.33
N SER A 279 8.94 -11.95 21.68
CA SER A 279 10.12 -11.34 22.33
C SER A 279 9.91 -9.83 22.55
N ALA A 280 10.71 -9.23 23.44
CA ALA A 280 10.69 -7.78 23.65
C ALA A 280 10.96 -6.99 22.37
N GLY A 281 11.84 -7.48 21.49
CA GLY A 281 12.10 -6.88 20.18
C GLY A 281 10.90 -6.92 19.25
N GLU A 282 10.20 -8.07 19.16
CA GLU A 282 8.98 -8.22 18.37
C GLU A 282 7.86 -7.31 18.90
N GLN A 283 7.63 -7.29 20.22
CA GLN A 283 6.67 -6.38 20.83
C GLN A 283 6.97 -4.90 20.54
N THR A 284 8.24 -4.51 20.69
CA THR A 284 8.67 -3.13 20.49
C THR A 284 8.55 -2.71 19.03
N LEU A 285 8.99 -3.54 18.07
CA LEU A 285 9.07 -3.14 16.67
C LEU A 285 7.75 -3.32 15.93
N LEU A 286 7.11 -4.51 16.04
CA LEU A 286 5.84 -4.77 15.36
C LEU A 286 4.69 -3.97 15.98
N GLY A 287 4.71 -3.73 17.29
CA GLY A 287 3.71 -2.94 18.01
C GLY A 287 3.71 -1.44 17.68
N ARG A 288 4.68 -0.94 16.88
CA ARG A 288 4.68 0.46 16.42
C ARG A 288 3.79 0.71 15.20
N PHE A 289 3.35 -0.34 14.52
CA PHE A 289 2.50 -0.21 13.35
C PHE A 289 1.03 -0.26 13.74
N ARG A 290 0.36 0.86 13.49
CA ARG A 290 -1.10 0.98 13.61
C ARG A 290 -1.73 0.92 12.22
N TYR A 291 -3.01 0.58 12.16
CA TYR A 291 -3.74 0.48 10.91
C TYR A 291 -5.03 1.28 10.98
N SER A 292 -5.32 2.06 9.95
CA SER A 292 -6.61 2.70 9.75
C SER A 292 -7.58 1.75 9.05
N ARG A 293 -8.82 1.73 9.49
CA ARG A 293 -9.88 0.93 8.87
C ARG A 293 -10.59 1.79 7.83
N ASN A 294 -10.57 1.34 6.56
CA ASN A 294 -11.15 2.05 5.44
C ASN A 294 -12.24 1.22 4.77
N LEU A 295 -13.45 1.76 4.68
CA LEU A 295 -14.54 1.16 3.95
C LEU A 295 -14.44 1.54 2.48
N ALA A 296 -14.22 0.57 1.60
CA ALA A 296 -14.25 0.73 0.15
C ALA A 296 -15.63 0.31 -0.37
N VAL A 297 -16.30 1.20 -1.10
CA VAL A 297 -17.64 0.98 -1.64
C VAL A 297 -17.61 1.15 -3.15
N LEU A 298 -17.90 0.07 -3.89
CA LEU A 298 -18.06 0.08 -5.34
C LEU A 298 -19.51 0.41 -5.68
N HIS A 299 -19.74 1.42 -6.52
CA HIS A 299 -21.08 1.92 -6.82
C HIS A 299 -21.16 2.66 -8.17
N THR A 300 -22.38 3.03 -8.58
CA THR A 300 -22.67 3.82 -9.79
C THR A 300 -23.22 5.22 -9.48
N ASP A 301 -23.14 5.69 -8.25
CA ASP A 301 -23.72 6.98 -7.81
C ASP A 301 -22.75 8.13 -8.09
N GLU A 302 -23.05 8.96 -9.10
CA GLU A 302 -22.25 10.12 -9.51
C GLU A 302 -22.18 11.23 -8.45
N SER A 303 -23.06 11.22 -7.43
CA SER A 303 -23.08 12.27 -6.40
C SER A 303 -21.88 12.22 -5.42
N PHE A 304 -20.99 11.21 -5.57
CA PHE A 304 -19.69 11.13 -4.90
C PHE A 304 -18.54 11.70 -5.74
N MET A 305 -18.85 12.30 -6.89
CA MET A 305 -17.90 12.99 -7.76
C MET A 305 -18.01 14.51 -7.57
N PRO A 306 -16.97 15.27 -7.96
CA PRO A 306 -17.07 16.74 -8.02
C PRO A 306 -18.31 17.20 -8.76
N LYS A 307 -18.92 18.31 -8.34
CA LYS A 307 -20.14 18.85 -8.98
C LYS A 307 -19.93 19.20 -10.45
N ARG A 308 -18.69 19.64 -10.80
CA ARG A 308 -18.35 20.01 -12.18
C ARG A 308 -17.66 18.85 -12.90
N ARG A 309 -18.30 18.37 -13.96
CA ARG A 309 -17.71 17.30 -14.79
C ARG A 309 -16.34 17.65 -15.40
N ALA A 310 -16.07 18.94 -15.63
CA ALA A 310 -14.81 19.43 -16.16
C ALA A 310 -13.61 19.15 -15.24
N VAL A 311 -13.82 18.91 -13.94
CA VAL A 311 -12.77 18.58 -12.97
C VAL A 311 -12.74 17.11 -12.58
N TRP A 312 -13.64 16.29 -13.12
CA TRP A 312 -13.64 14.86 -12.86
C TRP A 312 -12.32 14.22 -13.25
N SER A 313 -11.73 13.51 -12.33
CA SER A 313 -10.43 12.88 -12.46
C SER A 313 -10.51 11.39 -12.12
N SER A 314 -9.46 10.67 -12.39
CA SER A 314 -9.36 9.27 -11.99
C SER A 314 -9.40 9.10 -10.47
N TRP A 315 -8.80 10.05 -9.74
CA TRP A 315 -8.83 10.15 -8.27
C TRP A 315 -9.48 11.48 -7.90
N ASN A 316 -10.50 11.48 -7.05
CA ASN A 316 -11.22 12.68 -6.63
C ASN A 316 -11.28 12.73 -5.11
N TYR A 317 -10.62 13.71 -4.51
CA TYR A 317 -10.73 14.02 -3.10
C TYR A 317 -11.97 14.89 -2.89
N ILE A 318 -12.85 14.45 -1.99
CA ILE A 318 -14.06 15.19 -1.59
C ILE A 318 -13.95 15.46 -0.10
N GLY A 319 -13.90 16.73 0.28
CA GLY A 319 -13.69 17.08 1.69
C GLY A 319 -14.07 18.51 2.03
N SER A 320 -13.72 18.91 3.24
CA SER A 320 -13.83 20.27 3.74
C SER A 320 -12.48 20.76 4.24
N ARG A 321 -12.28 22.08 4.22
CA ARG A 321 -11.15 22.73 4.89
C ARG A 321 -11.31 22.73 6.41
N ASP A 322 -12.53 22.49 6.91
CA ASP A 322 -12.73 22.29 8.34
C ASP A 322 -12.06 20.96 8.74
N THR A 323 -10.90 21.10 9.38
CA THR A 323 -10.07 19.97 9.84
C THR A 323 -10.69 19.16 10.98
N ALA A 324 -11.82 19.60 11.52
CA ALA A 324 -12.59 18.84 12.52
C ALA A 324 -13.31 17.61 11.93
N SER A 325 -13.39 17.49 10.59
CA SER A 325 -13.92 16.29 9.95
C SER A 325 -12.80 15.24 9.78
N ASP A 326 -12.80 14.21 10.60
CA ASP A 326 -11.85 13.10 10.57
C ASP A 326 -12.01 12.17 9.33
N ASN A 327 -12.90 12.47 8.39
CA ASN A 327 -13.23 11.58 7.29
C ASN A 327 -12.52 11.98 5.99
N VAL A 328 -11.60 11.13 5.57
CA VAL A 328 -10.99 11.20 4.22
C VAL A 328 -11.89 10.46 3.24
N CYS A 329 -12.57 11.18 2.36
CA CYS A 329 -13.37 10.60 1.29
C CYS A 329 -12.65 10.75 -0.05
N VAL A 330 -12.36 9.63 -0.71
CA VAL A 330 -11.74 9.60 -2.03
C VAL A 330 -12.56 8.74 -2.95
N THR A 331 -12.96 9.28 -4.10
CA THR A 331 -13.68 8.54 -5.14
C THR A 331 -12.79 8.30 -6.35
N TYR A 332 -12.59 7.04 -6.68
CA TYR A 332 -11.86 6.57 -7.85
C TYR A 332 -12.85 6.33 -9.00
N TRP A 333 -12.57 6.89 -10.17
CA TRP A 333 -13.34 6.62 -11.39
C TRP A 333 -12.75 5.43 -12.13
N MET A 334 -13.31 4.26 -11.89
CA MET A 334 -12.75 2.99 -12.34
C MET A 334 -12.72 2.84 -13.86
N ASN A 335 -13.68 3.46 -14.58
CA ASN A 335 -13.66 3.48 -16.03
C ASN A 335 -12.40 4.08 -16.62
N ARG A 336 -11.84 5.14 -15.98
CA ARG A 336 -10.58 5.74 -16.41
C ARG A 336 -9.36 4.95 -15.92
N LEU A 337 -9.40 4.47 -14.68
CA LEU A 337 -8.27 3.76 -14.10
C LEU A 337 -8.03 2.40 -14.75
N GLN A 338 -9.10 1.66 -15.09
CA GLN A 338 -8.99 0.32 -15.65
C GLN A 338 -9.45 0.21 -17.12
N ASN A 339 -9.69 1.35 -17.80
CA ASN A 339 -10.20 1.40 -19.19
C ASN A 339 -11.49 0.59 -19.37
N ILE A 340 -12.39 0.61 -18.39
CA ILE A 340 -13.63 -0.13 -18.40
C ILE A 340 -14.64 0.55 -19.30
N GLN A 341 -15.20 -0.21 -20.24
CA GLN A 341 -16.36 0.20 -21.04
C GLN A 341 -17.62 -0.33 -20.38
N SER A 342 -18.49 0.53 -19.92
CA SER A 342 -19.75 0.17 -19.27
C SER A 342 -20.84 1.21 -19.54
N GLU A 343 -22.10 0.77 -19.50
CA GLU A 343 -23.27 1.64 -19.69
C GLU A 343 -23.34 2.74 -18.63
N LYS A 344 -23.01 2.40 -17.38
CA LYS A 344 -22.97 3.33 -16.26
C LYS A 344 -21.55 3.52 -15.76
N PRO A 345 -21.17 4.70 -15.28
CA PRO A 345 -19.88 4.90 -14.67
C PRO A 345 -19.74 4.07 -13.39
N LEU A 346 -18.54 3.55 -13.15
CA LEU A 346 -18.17 2.77 -11.98
C LEU A 346 -17.23 3.59 -11.10
N PHE A 347 -17.62 3.71 -9.85
CA PHE A 347 -16.84 4.44 -8.83
C PHE A 347 -16.51 3.53 -7.66
N LEU A 348 -15.30 3.66 -7.16
CA LEU A 348 -14.89 3.08 -5.89
C LEU A 348 -14.64 4.23 -4.92
N THR A 349 -15.45 4.36 -3.87
CA THR A 349 -15.29 5.41 -2.87
C THR A 349 -14.76 4.83 -1.55
N LEU A 350 -13.65 5.38 -1.07
CA LEU A 350 -13.15 5.11 0.28
C LEU A 350 -13.83 6.04 1.28
N ASN A 351 -14.30 5.45 2.37
CA ASN A 351 -14.93 6.13 3.50
C ASN A 351 -16.04 7.10 3.09
N PRO A 352 -17.03 6.64 2.30
CA PRO A 352 -18.13 7.51 1.89
C PRO A 352 -18.86 8.08 3.11
N PRO A 353 -19.16 9.39 3.16
CA PRO A 353 -19.82 10.03 4.31
C PRO A 353 -21.28 9.59 4.48
N ARG A 354 -21.84 8.95 3.49
CA ARG A 354 -23.19 8.37 3.45
C ARG A 354 -23.22 7.16 2.54
N PRO A 355 -24.23 6.28 2.64
CA PRO A 355 -24.38 5.20 1.67
C PRO A 355 -24.73 5.75 0.27
N PRO A 356 -24.34 5.04 -0.80
CA PRO A 356 -24.84 5.32 -2.16
C PRO A 356 -26.37 5.26 -2.24
N ARG A 357 -26.92 5.89 -3.26
CA ARG A 357 -28.37 5.83 -3.54
C ARG A 357 -28.84 4.38 -3.66
N ALA A 358 -30.10 4.15 -3.33
CA ALA A 358 -30.70 2.83 -3.44
C ALA A 358 -30.52 2.26 -4.86
N GLY A 359 -30.04 1.02 -4.94
CA GLY A 359 -29.76 0.32 -6.20
C GLY A 359 -28.45 0.73 -6.91
N ALA A 360 -27.67 1.65 -6.35
CA ALA A 360 -26.38 2.03 -6.91
C ALA A 360 -25.18 1.27 -6.27
N LEU A 361 -25.36 0.69 -5.11
CA LEU A 361 -24.34 -0.13 -4.43
C LEU A 361 -24.12 -1.44 -5.20
N LEU A 362 -22.86 -1.76 -5.48
CA LEU A 362 -22.47 -3.00 -6.17
C LEU A 362 -21.69 -3.94 -5.23
N HIS A 363 -20.75 -3.41 -4.45
CA HIS A 363 -19.94 -4.18 -3.52
C HIS A 363 -19.39 -3.27 -2.40
N SER A 364 -19.05 -3.87 -1.27
CA SER A 364 -18.33 -3.18 -0.19
C SER A 364 -17.32 -4.10 0.49
N GLU A 365 -16.16 -3.56 0.80
CA GLU A 365 -15.04 -4.28 1.43
C GLU A 365 -14.34 -3.35 2.44
N VAL A 366 -13.72 -3.93 3.46
CA VAL A 366 -12.95 -3.18 4.45
C VAL A 366 -11.47 -3.47 4.27
N TYR A 367 -10.69 -2.41 4.05
CA TYR A 367 -9.25 -2.48 3.98
C TYR A 367 -8.61 -1.78 5.17
N ASN A 368 -7.57 -2.40 5.71
CA ASN A 368 -6.76 -1.80 6.76
C ASN A 368 -5.44 -1.32 6.17
N HIS A 369 -5.17 -0.01 6.27
CA HIS A 369 -3.96 0.60 5.74
C HIS A 369 -2.99 0.96 6.88
N PRO A 370 -1.68 0.68 6.75
CA PRO A 370 -0.71 1.03 7.78
C PRO A 370 -0.55 2.54 7.90
N ILE A 371 -0.49 3.03 9.14
CA ILE A 371 -0.19 4.43 9.47
C ILE A 371 1.30 4.54 9.77
N PHE A 372 1.98 5.44 9.08
CA PHE A 372 3.42 5.67 9.21
C PHE A 372 3.72 6.96 9.96
N ASP A 373 3.68 6.91 11.28
CA ASP A 373 4.21 7.97 12.12
C ASP A 373 5.73 7.85 12.31
N ALA A 374 6.34 8.80 13.02
CA ALA A 374 7.77 8.80 13.29
C ALA A 374 8.24 7.52 14.00
N ASN A 375 7.41 6.94 14.88
CA ASN A 375 7.73 5.71 15.59
C ASN A 375 7.74 4.50 14.64
N ALA A 376 6.75 4.40 13.74
CA ALA A 376 6.69 3.35 12.73
C ALA A 376 7.90 3.42 11.78
N ILE A 377 8.26 4.61 11.30
CA ILE A 377 9.43 4.82 10.43
C ILE A 377 10.74 4.50 11.16
N ALA A 378 10.87 4.87 12.43
CA ALA A 378 12.03 4.50 13.23
C ALA A 378 12.12 2.98 13.45
N ALA A 379 10.99 2.29 13.63
CA ALA A 379 10.94 0.84 13.76
C ALA A 379 11.33 0.13 12.45
N GLN A 380 10.92 0.64 11.27
CA GLN A 380 11.28 0.06 9.98
C GLN A 380 12.78 -0.18 9.82
N ARG A 381 13.62 0.72 10.33
CA ARG A 381 15.08 0.61 10.25
C ARG A 381 15.64 -0.62 10.97
N LYS A 382 14.87 -1.17 11.90
CA LYS A 382 15.27 -2.29 12.76
C LYS A 382 14.47 -3.57 12.50
N LEU A 383 13.42 -3.53 11.70
CA LEU A 383 12.54 -4.69 11.45
C LEU A 383 13.32 -5.89 10.93
N TRP A 384 14.30 -5.67 10.04
CA TRP A 384 15.07 -6.76 9.45
C TRP A 384 15.89 -7.53 10.48
N LEU A 385 16.21 -6.94 11.64
CA LEU A 385 16.91 -7.61 12.76
C LEU A 385 16.08 -8.74 13.39
N LEU A 386 14.76 -8.76 13.19
CA LEU A 386 13.86 -9.82 13.67
C LEU A 386 13.98 -11.10 12.84
N GLN A 387 14.47 -11.01 11.60
CA GLN A 387 14.42 -12.13 10.65
C GLN A 387 15.17 -13.36 11.14
N GLY A 388 14.50 -14.53 11.03
CA GLY A 388 15.07 -15.83 11.37
C GLY A 388 15.24 -16.10 12.87
N SER A 389 14.95 -15.12 13.73
CA SER A 389 14.99 -15.34 15.19
C SER A 389 13.92 -16.34 15.59
N ARG A 390 14.31 -17.35 16.35
CA ARG A 390 13.40 -18.42 16.82
C ARG A 390 12.54 -19.00 15.68
N HIS A 391 13.16 -19.24 14.50
CA HIS A 391 12.53 -19.83 13.32
C HIS A 391 11.38 -19.00 12.71
N THR A 392 11.30 -17.69 13.02
CA THR A 392 10.22 -16.81 12.59
C THR A 392 10.75 -15.70 11.68
N TRP A 393 10.03 -15.43 10.59
CA TRP A 393 10.33 -14.43 9.57
C TRP A 393 9.12 -13.55 9.36
N PHE A 394 9.34 -12.30 8.98
CA PHE A 394 8.28 -11.30 8.80
C PHE A 394 8.42 -10.62 7.46
N CYS A 395 7.32 -10.48 6.72
CA CYS A 395 7.26 -9.67 5.50
C CYS A 395 5.91 -8.96 5.38
N GLY A 396 5.88 -7.88 4.63
CA GLY A 396 4.68 -7.07 4.43
C GLY A 396 5.03 -5.70 3.87
N ALA A 397 4.02 -4.98 3.38
CA ALA A 397 4.21 -3.64 2.85
C ALA A 397 4.69 -2.62 3.91
N TYR A 398 4.50 -2.94 5.19
CA TYR A 398 4.97 -2.13 6.32
C TYR A 398 6.51 -2.10 6.49
N PHE A 399 7.25 -2.94 5.75
CA PHE A 399 8.71 -2.83 5.65
C PHE A 399 9.17 -1.64 4.81
N GLY A 400 8.29 -1.07 3.98
CA GLY A 400 8.50 0.11 3.16
C GLY A 400 7.38 1.14 3.37
N ALA A 401 6.97 1.82 2.31
CA ALA A 401 5.98 2.89 2.37
C ALA A 401 4.51 2.42 2.33
N GLY A 402 4.25 1.11 2.40
CA GLY A 402 2.90 0.54 2.45
C GLY A 402 2.32 0.14 1.09
N PHE A 403 3.11 0.14 0.03
CA PHE A 403 2.64 -0.15 -1.32
C PHE A 403 2.98 -1.57 -1.79
N HIS A 404 2.42 -1.93 -2.93
CA HIS A 404 2.50 -3.28 -3.48
C HIS A 404 3.96 -3.72 -3.74
N GLU A 405 4.79 -2.84 -4.28
CA GLU A 405 6.21 -3.09 -4.49
C GLU A 405 6.95 -3.36 -3.18
N ASP A 406 6.61 -2.64 -2.10
CA ASP A 406 7.25 -2.82 -0.80
C ASP A 406 6.97 -4.21 -0.25
N GLY A 407 5.71 -4.64 -0.36
CA GLY A 407 5.30 -5.98 0.05
C GLY A 407 5.98 -7.07 -0.76
N LEU A 408 6.08 -6.89 -2.08
CA LEU A 408 6.76 -7.82 -2.99
C LEU A 408 8.25 -7.93 -2.65
N GLN A 409 8.93 -6.79 -2.47
CA GLN A 409 10.35 -6.78 -2.10
C GLN A 409 10.60 -7.49 -0.77
N ALA A 410 9.76 -7.24 0.24
CA ALA A 410 9.88 -7.88 1.55
C ALA A 410 9.68 -9.40 1.47
N GLY A 411 8.67 -9.87 0.74
CA GLY A 411 8.40 -11.29 0.55
C GLY A 411 9.54 -12.02 -0.17
N LEU A 412 10.02 -11.45 -1.28
CA LEU A 412 11.12 -12.03 -2.05
C LEU A 412 12.43 -12.05 -1.24
N ALA A 413 12.77 -10.97 -0.54
CA ALA A 413 13.99 -10.90 0.26
C ALA A 413 13.99 -11.90 1.43
N VAL A 414 12.84 -12.10 2.09
CA VAL A 414 12.69 -13.16 3.11
C VAL A 414 12.87 -14.54 2.50
N ALA A 415 12.25 -14.81 1.35
CA ALA A 415 12.37 -16.10 0.67
C ALA A 415 13.82 -16.40 0.28
N GLU A 416 14.53 -15.41 -0.25
CA GLU A 416 15.94 -15.55 -0.66
C GLU A 416 16.85 -15.82 0.54
N GLN A 417 16.65 -15.11 1.64
CA GLN A 417 17.46 -15.28 2.84
C GLN A 417 17.16 -16.60 3.58
N LEU A 418 15.89 -16.97 3.70
CA LEU A 418 15.45 -18.19 4.37
C LEU A 418 15.76 -19.44 3.54
N GLY A 419 15.39 -19.41 2.26
CA GLY A 419 15.31 -20.61 1.43
C GLY A 419 16.56 -20.86 0.59
N ASN A 420 17.55 -19.95 0.59
CA ASN A 420 18.66 -20.02 -0.36
C ASN A 420 18.16 -20.23 -1.82
N VAL A 421 17.11 -19.52 -2.17
CA VAL A 421 16.50 -19.42 -3.50
C VAL A 421 16.70 -18.00 -4.05
N ARG A 422 16.45 -17.78 -5.34
CA ARG A 422 16.64 -16.47 -5.95
C ARG A 422 15.50 -16.16 -6.90
N ARG A 423 15.01 -14.90 -6.88
CA ARG A 423 14.04 -14.41 -7.88
C ARG A 423 14.63 -14.58 -9.30
N PRO A 424 13.86 -15.00 -10.32
CA PRO A 424 14.37 -15.31 -11.65
C PRO A 424 14.61 -14.09 -12.55
N TRP A 425 14.66 -12.90 -11.98
CA TRP A 425 14.96 -11.63 -12.69
C TRP A 425 15.99 -10.80 -11.93
N GLN A 426 16.52 -9.82 -12.63
CA GLN A 426 17.42 -8.81 -12.07
C GLN A 426 16.86 -7.43 -12.35
N VAL A 427 16.78 -6.58 -11.33
CA VAL A 427 16.38 -5.18 -11.44
C VAL A 427 17.32 -4.31 -10.63
N PRO A 428 17.56 -3.05 -11.05
CA PRO A 428 18.36 -2.13 -10.25
C PRO A 428 17.74 -1.96 -8.86
N ASN A 429 18.61 -2.00 -7.82
CA ASN A 429 18.20 -1.76 -6.44
C ASN A 429 17.00 -2.61 -5.98
N GLU A 430 17.05 -3.91 -6.27
CA GLU A 430 15.95 -4.89 -6.13
C GLU A 430 15.25 -4.94 -4.77
N SER A 431 15.88 -4.41 -3.71
CA SER A 431 15.33 -4.33 -2.35
C SER A 431 15.42 -2.90 -1.78
N GLY A 432 15.58 -1.90 -2.65
CA GLY A 432 15.86 -0.53 -2.24
C GLY A 432 14.70 0.22 -1.58
N ARG A 433 13.51 -0.34 -1.56
CA ARG A 433 12.36 0.23 -0.86
C ARG A 433 12.22 -0.27 0.58
N ILE A 434 12.97 -1.31 0.93
CA ILE A 434 13.02 -1.88 2.28
C ILE A 434 14.43 -1.75 2.84
N ILE A 435 14.57 -1.80 4.17
CA ILE A 435 15.87 -1.65 4.82
C ILE A 435 16.36 -3.03 5.27
N LEU A 436 17.34 -3.56 4.55
CA LEU A 436 18.01 -4.81 4.89
C LEU A 436 19.19 -4.51 5.82
N THR A 437 19.01 -4.68 7.13
CA THR A 437 20.07 -4.51 8.10
C THR A 437 20.83 -5.82 8.24
N ALA A 438 22.15 -5.83 7.95
CA ALA A 438 22.99 -6.99 8.24
C ALA A 438 23.02 -7.21 9.77
N ARG A 439 22.82 -8.45 10.22
CA ARG A 439 23.22 -8.83 11.57
C ARG A 439 24.75 -8.71 11.63
N THR A 440 25.28 -7.68 12.26
CA THR A 440 26.69 -7.68 12.66
C THR A 440 26.85 -8.81 13.68
N ALA A 441 27.87 -9.63 13.49
CA ALA A 441 28.13 -10.81 14.33
C ALA A 441 28.28 -10.49 15.83
N ASP A 442 28.37 -9.21 16.17
CA ASP A 442 28.61 -8.71 17.53
C ASP A 442 27.40 -8.17 18.28
N ALA A 443 26.23 -8.12 17.66
CA ALA A 443 25.00 -7.75 18.37
C ALA A 443 24.38 -8.97 19.06
N LYS A 444 25.08 -9.55 20.03
CA LYS A 444 24.42 -10.28 21.11
C LYS A 444 23.57 -9.27 21.86
N VAL A 445 22.25 -9.29 21.61
CA VAL A 445 21.28 -8.60 22.45
C VAL A 445 21.49 -9.20 23.86
N ALA A 446 22.02 -8.40 24.75
CA ALA A 446 22.15 -8.76 26.16
C ALA A 446 20.72 -9.06 26.65
N GLU A 447 20.45 -10.32 26.93
CA GLU A 447 19.31 -10.68 27.77
C GLU A 447 19.54 -10.06 29.14
N PRO A 448 18.59 -9.29 29.69
CA PRO A 448 18.71 -8.87 31.08
C PRO A 448 18.67 -10.15 31.92
N GLN A 449 19.76 -10.44 32.60
CA GLN A 449 19.76 -11.43 33.69
C GLN A 449 18.77 -10.94 34.75
N ILE A 450 17.83 -11.80 35.11
CA ILE A 450 16.89 -11.65 36.22
C ILE A 450 17.67 -11.68 37.54
#